data_b611fdbda78f7bc22dfe3f23f9f4cb07
#
_entry.id   b611fdbda78f7bc22dfe3f23f9f4cb07
#
_cell.length_a   1.000
_cell.length_b   1.000
_cell.length_c   1.000
_cell.angle_alpha   90.00
_cell.angle_beta   90.00
_cell.angle_gamma   90.00
#
_symmetry.space_group_name_H-M   'P 1'
#
loop_
_entity.id
_entity.type
_entity.pdbx_description
1 polymer ?
#
loop_
_entity_poly.entity_id
_entity_poly.type
_entity_poly.pdbx_seq_one_letter_code
_entity_poly.pdbx_strand_id
1 'polypeptide(L)'
;MKLPARLLTLTSLLFVSLLSTLPPTIAAETRRPRVLIDAAHHNFHTAEGRYAPLARLLQESGFTVHSATGPITPQLLQTTDILVIANALHASNVDRWELPVAPAFSAEETGLLTSWVENGGSLLLIADHFPFPGAIVDLAANFGFRLFNGFAIRADVAAEDVFDLDLGSLRPHKQITGADLKTPVTQIAAFTGSAFEAPTEAQPLMVLGKDYELWLTSRAWEFRADTPRRSANGLLQGATHSHGKGRVAVFAEAAMFTSQSTPDGQTSIGFDAPAARDNRAFVIHVFRWLTDPINRR
;
A
#
# COMPACT_ATOMS: atom_id res chain seq x y z
N MET A 1 90.38 -35.55 41.27
CA MET A 1 89.47 -35.85 40.15
C MET A 1 88.37 -34.84 40.21
N LYS A 2 88.40 -33.80 39.40
CA LYS A 2 87.41 -32.68 39.45
C LYS A 2 86.51 -32.83 38.20
N LEU A 3 85.18 -32.94 38.41
CA LEU A 3 84.19 -32.85 37.34
C LEU A 3 83.83 -31.39 37.02
N PRO A 4 83.61 -31.02 35.77
CA PRO A 4 83.26 -29.67 35.42
C PRO A 4 81.69 -29.48 35.49
N ALA A 5 81.35 -28.25 35.97
CA ALA A 5 79.97 -27.76 36.01
C ALA A 5 79.42 -27.46 34.60
N ARG A 6 78.22 -27.94 34.31
CA ARG A 6 77.48 -27.60 33.07
C ARG A 6 76.62 -26.35 33.32
N LEU A 7 76.84 -25.35 32.51
CA LEU A 7 76.08 -24.10 32.46
C LEU A 7 74.78 -24.34 31.64
N LEU A 8 73.64 -24.18 32.30
CA LEU A 8 72.31 -24.19 31.62
C LEU A 8 72.00 -22.76 31.19
N THR A 9 71.97 -22.52 29.89
CA THR A 9 71.46 -21.27 29.31
C THR A 9 69.95 -21.39 29.13
N LEU A 10 69.15 -20.58 29.88
CA LEU A 10 67.74 -20.41 29.70
C LEU A 10 67.46 -19.41 28.58
N THR A 11 66.92 -19.92 27.46
CA THR A 11 66.46 -19.06 26.36
C THR A 11 64.97 -18.72 26.62
N SER A 12 64.69 -17.47 27.00
CA SER A 12 63.33 -16.94 27.15
C SER A 12 62.76 -16.58 25.77
N LEU A 13 61.77 -17.36 25.30
CA LEU A 13 60.96 -16.99 24.15
C LEU A 13 59.93 -15.92 24.57
N LEU A 14 60.07 -14.71 24.06
CA LEU A 14 59.06 -13.65 24.13
C LEU A 14 57.95 -13.98 23.09
N PHE A 15 56.79 -14.39 23.56
CA PHE A 15 55.55 -14.47 22.74
C PHE A 15 54.99 -13.04 22.63
N VAL A 16 55.20 -12.39 21.51
CA VAL A 16 54.48 -11.11 21.16
C VAL A 16 53.13 -11.48 20.62
N SER A 17 52.10 -11.36 21.43
CA SER A 17 50.72 -11.48 21.00
C SER A 17 50.30 -10.27 20.16
N LEU A 18 50.23 -10.43 18.85
CA LEU A 18 49.62 -9.45 17.95
C LEU A 18 48.09 -9.49 18.16
N LEU A 19 47.57 -8.60 19.02
CA LEU A 19 46.14 -8.32 19.05
C LEU A 19 45.74 -7.61 17.74
N SER A 20 45.21 -8.35 16.81
CA SER A 20 44.56 -7.80 15.63
C SER A 20 43.28 -7.07 16.07
N THR A 21 43.33 -5.77 16.21
CA THR A 21 42.13 -4.93 16.36
C THR A 21 41.39 -4.91 15.03
N LEU A 22 40.34 -5.71 14.92
CA LEU A 22 39.40 -5.59 13.81
C LEU A 22 38.78 -4.18 13.84
N PRO A 23 38.76 -3.46 12.71
CA PRO A 23 38.09 -2.16 12.68
C PRO A 23 36.61 -2.35 13.06
N PRO A 24 35.98 -1.40 13.77
CA PRO A 24 34.59 -1.46 14.07
C PRO A 24 33.80 -1.57 12.75
N THR A 25 33.02 -2.63 12.61
CA THR A 25 32.09 -2.75 11.49
C THR A 25 31.07 -1.63 11.65
N ILE A 26 31.22 -0.55 10.88
CA ILE A 26 30.20 0.49 10.78
C ILE A 26 28.99 -0.21 10.19
N ALA A 27 27.98 -0.49 11.02
CA ALA A 27 26.69 -0.96 10.53
C ALA A 27 26.21 0.07 9.51
N ALA A 28 26.07 -0.33 8.26
CA ALA A 28 25.51 0.53 7.23
C ALA A 28 24.15 1.03 7.74
N GLU A 29 24.03 2.33 7.93
CA GLU A 29 22.77 2.95 8.33
C GLU A 29 21.73 2.55 7.26
N THR A 30 20.75 1.74 7.65
CA THR A 30 19.75 1.25 6.69
C THR A 30 18.93 2.46 6.24
N ARG A 31 19.06 2.82 4.97
CA ARG A 31 18.31 3.93 4.36
C ARG A 31 16.82 3.72 4.60
N ARG A 32 16.13 4.74 5.10
CA ARG A 32 14.68 4.73 5.25
C ARG A 32 14.02 4.62 3.87
N PRO A 33 13.04 3.71 3.68
CA PRO A 33 12.33 3.61 2.41
C PRO A 33 11.62 4.92 2.07
N ARG A 34 11.71 5.32 0.80
CA ARG A 34 11.12 6.56 0.29
C ARG A 34 9.75 6.28 -0.34
N VAL A 35 8.73 6.84 0.28
CA VAL A 35 7.35 6.85 -0.20
C VAL A 35 7.08 8.16 -0.92
N LEU A 36 6.58 8.08 -2.12
CA LEU A 36 6.13 9.21 -2.91
C LEU A 36 4.62 9.13 -3.08
N ILE A 37 3.90 10.16 -2.67
CA ILE A 37 2.45 10.27 -2.83
C ILE A 37 2.16 11.20 -4.00
N ASP A 38 1.46 10.67 -5.01
CA ASP A 38 1.08 11.43 -6.19
C ASP A 38 0.14 12.58 -5.84
N ALA A 39 0.43 13.75 -6.35
CA ALA A 39 -0.36 14.98 -6.21
C ALA A 39 -0.46 15.75 -7.55
N ALA A 40 -0.01 15.14 -8.65
CA ALA A 40 0.02 15.77 -9.98
C ALA A 40 -1.20 15.43 -10.83
N HIS A 41 -1.91 14.35 -10.53
CA HIS A 41 -3.03 13.85 -11.31
C HIS A 41 -4.39 14.17 -10.66
N HIS A 42 -4.55 15.41 -10.19
CA HIS A 42 -5.76 15.88 -9.52
C HIS A 42 -6.25 14.93 -8.41
N ASN A 43 -5.31 14.35 -7.68
CA ASN A 43 -5.57 13.36 -6.65
C ASN A 43 -6.42 13.95 -5.52
N PHE A 44 -7.52 13.27 -5.20
CA PHE A 44 -8.39 13.68 -4.10
C PHE A 44 -7.71 13.48 -2.72
N HIS A 45 -6.70 12.58 -2.69
CA HIS A 45 -5.91 12.28 -1.50
C HIS A 45 -4.42 12.55 -1.75
N THR A 46 -3.90 13.61 -1.15
CA THR A 46 -2.50 14.04 -1.24
C THR A 46 -1.83 14.05 0.14
N ALA A 47 -0.50 14.04 0.20
CA ALA A 47 0.24 14.00 1.46
C ALA A 47 -0.01 15.21 2.37
N GLU A 48 -0.22 16.39 1.81
CA GLU A 48 -0.52 17.62 2.54
C GLU A 48 -2.02 17.81 2.77
N GLY A 49 -2.86 17.04 2.05
CA GLY A 49 -4.31 17.07 2.12
C GLY A 49 -4.87 15.94 2.99
N ARG A 50 -5.81 15.18 2.41
CA ARG A 50 -6.53 14.13 3.13
C ARG A 50 -5.65 12.99 3.62
N TYR A 51 -4.46 12.77 3.02
CA TYR A 51 -3.49 11.76 3.46
C TYR A 51 -2.39 12.31 4.38
N ALA A 52 -2.55 13.51 4.94
CA ALA A 52 -1.63 14.01 5.97
C ALA A 52 -1.54 13.08 7.21
N PRO A 53 -2.64 12.43 7.68
CA PRO A 53 -2.54 11.40 8.72
C PRO A 53 -1.75 10.15 8.28
N LEU A 54 -1.91 9.69 7.03
CA LEU A 54 -1.11 8.60 6.48
C LEU A 54 0.37 8.96 6.43
N ALA A 55 0.69 10.14 5.89
CA ALA A 55 2.08 10.61 5.78
C ALA A 55 2.77 10.62 7.15
N ARG A 56 2.08 11.11 8.18
CA ARG A 56 2.55 11.14 9.58
C ARG A 56 2.78 9.73 10.12
N LEU A 57 1.80 8.83 9.96
CA LEU A 57 1.89 7.44 10.38
C LEU A 57 3.10 6.73 9.76
N LEU A 58 3.36 6.96 8.48
CA LEU A 58 4.50 6.37 7.77
C LEU A 58 5.83 6.95 8.26
N GLN A 59 5.93 8.27 8.49
CA GLN A 59 7.11 8.91 9.03
C GLN A 59 7.48 8.38 10.42
N GLU A 60 6.49 8.24 11.30
CA GLU A 60 6.62 7.64 12.63
C GLU A 60 7.04 6.15 12.55
N SER A 61 6.66 5.46 11.47
CA SER A 61 6.98 4.06 11.21
C SER A 61 8.31 3.83 10.49
N GLY A 62 9.09 4.90 10.24
CA GLY A 62 10.45 4.83 9.72
C GLY A 62 10.57 5.01 8.21
N PHE A 63 9.53 5.49 7.53
CA PHE A 63 9.58 5.87 6.12
C PHE A 63 9.94 7.36 5.95
N THR A 64 10.42 7.74 4.76
CA THR A 64 10.45 9.13 4.32
C THR A 64 9.30 9.34 3.34
N VAL A 65 8.52 10.40 3.52
CA VAL A 65 7.32 10.67 2.71
C VAL A 65 7.46 12.01 2.01
N HIS A 66 7.18 12.04 0.71
CA HIS A 66 7.22 13.23 -0.13
C HIS A 66 6.01 13.25 -1.08
N SER A 67 5.62 14.45 -1.53
CA SER A 67 4.63 14.62 -2.61
C SER A 67 5.29 14.64 -3.97
N ALA A 68 4.65 13.99 -4.95
CA ALA A 68 4.95 14.12 -6.38
C ALA A 68 4.00 15.15 -6.98
N THR A 69 4.48 16.38 -7.18
CA THR A 69 3.67 17.50 -7.71
C THR A 69 3.87 17.74 -9.21
N GLY A 70 4.68 16.94 -9.85
CA GLY A 70 4.95 16.99 -11.30
C GLY A 70 4.71 15.64 -11.98
N PRO A 71 4.82 15.58 -13.31
CA PRO A 71 4.57 14.36 -14.08
C PRO A 71 5.49 13.22 -13.64
N ILE A 72 5.05 12.00 -13.86
CA ILE A 72 5.83 10.80 -13.56
C ILE A 72 6.96 10.69 -14.59
N THR A 73 8.20 10.72 -14.11
CA THR A 73 9.41 10.62 -14.93
C THR A 73 10.33 9.51 -14.48
N PRO A 74 11.22 9.00 -15.36
CA PRO A 74 12.23 8.01 -14.95
C PRO A 74 13.09 8.50 -13.79
N GLN A 75 13.47 9.78 -13.77
CA GLN A 75 14.31 10.37 -12.72
C GLN A 75 13.58 10.39 -11.35
N LEU A 76 12.28 10.69 -11.35
CA LEU A 76 11.45 10.64 -10.15
C LEU A 76 11.41 9.22 -9.59
N LEU A 77 11.17 8.23 -10.45
CA LEU A 77 11.03 6.83 -10.06
C LEU A 77 12.34 6.19 -9.58
N GLN A 78 13.51 6.62 -10.10
CA GLN A 78 14.82 6.12 -9.67
C GLN A 78 15.08 6.31 -8.18
N THR A 79 14.50 7.32 -7.56
CA THR A 79 14.68 7.64 -6.14
C THR A 79 13.49 7.22 -5.28
N THR A 80 12.53 6.50 -5.83
CA THR A 80 11.27 6.11 -5.19
C THR A 80 11.27 4.62 -4.89
N ASP A 81 10.98 4.23 -3.65
CA ASP A 81 10.79 2.82 -3.29
C ASP A 81 9.32 2.42 -3.43
N ILE A 82 8.41 3.30 -3.00
CA ILE A 82 6.96 3.10 -3.13
C ILE A 82 6.33 4.36 -3.73
N LEU A 83 5.58 4.19 -4.80
CA LEU A 83 4.68 5.22 -5.32
C LEU A 83 3.25 4.92 -4.85
N VAL A 84 2.58 5.92 -4.29
CA VAL A 84 1.17 5.87 -3.91
C VAL A 84 0.38 6.73 -4.87
N ILE A 85 -0.58 6.13 -5.56
CA ILE A 85 -1.57 6.82 -6.39
C ILE A 85 -2.93 6.63 -5.72
N ALA A 86 -3.56 7.71 -5.26
CA ALA A 86 -4.82 7.64 -4.53
C ALA A 86 -5.83 8.62 -5.14
N ASN A 87 -6.93 8.06 -5.65
CA ASN A 87 -8.06 8.81 -6.21
C ASN A 87 -7.62 9.88 -7.22
N ALA A 88 -6.78 9.46 -8.19
CA ALA A 88 -6.39 10.28 -9.32
C ALA A 88 -7.58 10.55 -10.26
N LEU A 89 -7.63 11.73 -10.86
CA LEU A 89 -8.62 12.13 -11.85
C LEU A 89 -7.96 12.80 -13.06
N HIS A 90 -8.64 12.73 -14.17
CA HIS A 90 -8.36 13.64 -15.28
C HIS A 90 -8.94 15.02 -14.98
N ALA A 91 -8.34 16.09 -15.50
CA ALA A 91 -8.77 17.48 -15.30
C ALA A 91 -10.25 17.72 -15.62
N SER A 92 -10.79 17.03 -16.65
CA SER A 92 -12.22 17.16 -17.03
C SER A 92 -13.20 16.61 -16.00
N ASN A 93 -12.74 15.79 -15.06
CA ASN A 93 -13.59 15.15 -14.06
C ASN A 93 -13.41 15.70 -12.63
N VAL A 94 -12.57 16.72 -12.42
CA VAL A 94 -12.31 17.30 -11.09
C VAL A 94 -13.60 17.87 -10.48
N ASP A 95 -14.33 18.68 -11.25
CA ASP A 95 -15.59 19.31 -10.81
C ASP A 95 -16.83 18.59 -11.35
N ARG A 96 -16.64 17.50 -12.08
CA ARG A 96 -17.70 16.76 -12.77
C ARG A 96 -17.55 15.27 -12.58
N TRP A 97 -18.07 14.78 -11.49
CA TRP A 97 -18.06 13.34 -11.17
C TRP A 97 -19.20 12.62 -11.90
N GLU A 98 -19.10 12.62 -13.24
CA GLU A 98 -20.08 12.00 -14.15
C GLU A 98 -19.38 11.37 -15.37
N LEU A 99 -20.08 10.48 -16.06
CA LEU A 99 -19.60 9.89 -17.32
C LEU A 99 -19.58 10.94 -18.46
N PRO A 100 -18.62 10.82 -19.40
CA PRO A 100 -17.51 9.85 -19.41
C PRO A 100 -16.41 10.23 -18.42
N VAL A 101 -15.72 9.22 -17.86
CA VAL A 101 -14.52 9.42 -17.05
C VAL A 101 -13.30 9.23 -17.95
N ALA A 102 -12.50 10.29 -18.07
CA ALA A 102 -11.28 10.25 -18.86
C ALA A 102 -10.11 9.64 -18.04
N PRO A 103 -9.12 8.98 -18.70
CA PRO A 103 -7.94 8.47 -18.04
C PRO A 103 -7.13 9.58 -17.33
N ALA A 104 -6.73 9.35 -16.09
CA ALA A 104 -5.89 10.29 -15.33
C ALA A 104 -4.44 10.27 -15.81
N PHE A 105 -3.98 9.15 -16.35
CA PHE A 105 -2.61 8.94 -16.80
C PHE A 105 -2.55 8.80 -18.33
N SER A 106 -1.50 9.35 -18.93
CA SER A 106 -1.19 9.11 -20.34
C SER A 106 -0.73 7.66 -20.55
N ALA A 107 -0.78 7.18 -21.79
CA ALA A 107 -0.25 5.86 -22.14
C ALA A 107 1.27 5.76 -21.88
N GLU A 108 2.00 6.87 -22.03
CA GLU A 108 3.43 6.94 -21.74
C GLU A 108 3.70 6.75 -20.23
N GLU A 109 2.99 7.47 -19.36
CA GLU A 109 3.12 7.33 -17.92
C GLU A 109 2.71 5.94 -17.44
N THR A 110 1.63 5.40 -17.99
CA THR A 110 1.16 4.05 -17.69
C THR A 110 2.21 2.99 -18.06
N GLY A 111 2.82 3.10 -19.26
CA GLY A 111 3.92 2.23 -19.68
C GLY A 111 5.17 2.37 -18.82
N LEU A 112 5.52 3.60 -18.44
CA LEU A 112 6.65 3.88 -17.55
C LEU A 112 6.45 3.26 -16.16
N LEU A 113 5.27 3.41 -15.57
CA LEU A 113 4.92 2.82 -14.28
C LEU A 113 4.96 1.30 -14.30
N THR A 114 4.42 0.69 -15.37
CA THR A 114 4.45 -0.76 -15.57
C THR A 114 5.89 -1.27 -15.59
N SER A 115 6.73 -0.68 -16.44
CA SER A 115 8.14 -1.05 -16.55
C SER A 115 8.91 -0.81 -15.25
N TRP A 116 8.60 0.25 -14.52
CA TRP A 116 9.24 0.53 -13.24
C TRP A 116 8.92 -0.55 -12.20
N VAL A 117 7.65 -0.98 -12.11
CA VAL A 117 7.25 -2.07 -11.21
C VAL A 117 7.91 -3.40 -11.64
N GLU A 118 7.88 -3.74 -12.93
CA GLU A 118 8.54 -4.95 -13.46
C GLU A 118 10.02 -5.03 -13.06
N ASN A 119 10.69 -3.87 -12.95
CA ASN A 119 12.10 -3.77 -12.57
C ASN A 119 12.35 -3.63 -11.07
N GLY A 120 11.33 -3.72 -10.22
CA GLY A 120 11.47 -3.80 -8.76
C GLY A 120 10.91 -2.62 -7.98
N GLY A 121 10.25 -1.66 -8.64
CA GLY A 121 9.47 -0.62 -7.98
C GLY A 121 8.21 -1.17 -7.31
N SER A 122 7.65 -0.43 -6.37
CA SER A 122 6.42 -0.85 -5.67
C SER A 122 5.32 0.20 -5.78
N LEU A 123 4.14 -0.23 -6.19
CA LEU A 123 2.97 0.63 -6.41
C LEU A 123 1.87 0.32 -5.42
N LEU A 124 1.38 1.33 -4.72
CA LEU A 124 0.10 1.32 -4.01
C LEU A 124 -0.91 2.10 -4.84
N LEU A 125 -1.88 1.39 -5.40
CA LEU A 125 -2.92 1.96 -6.26
C LEU A 125 -4.25 1.93 -5.51
N ILE A 126 -4.81 3.10 -5.26
CA ILE A 126 -6.07 3.27 -4.53
C ILE A 126 -7.06 4.00 -5.41
N ALA A 127 -8.20 3.39 -5.67
CA ALA A 127 -9.32 4.01 -6.34
C ALA A 127 -10.61 3.65 -5.60
N ASP A 128 -11.13 4.60 -4.90
CA ASP A 128 -12.33 4.54 -4.09
C ASP A 128 -13.58 4.23 -4.97
N HIS A 129 -14.70 4.83 -4.70
CA HIS A 129 -15.92 4.76 -5.50
C HIS A 129 -15.83 5.56 -6.81
N PHE A 130 -16.89 5.49 -7.63
CA PHE A 130 -17.06 6.33 -8.82
C PHE A 130 -16.75 7.81 -8.51
N PRO A 131 -15.95 8.53 -9.31
CA PRO A 131 -15.44 8.14 -10.64
C PRO A 131 -13.99 7.62 -10.62
N PHE A 132 -13.35 7.48 -9.48
CA PHE A 132 -11.91 7.21 -9.35
C PHE A 132 -11.46 5.91 -10.04
N PRO A 133 -12.19 4.77 -9.94
CA PRO A 133 -11.78 3.56 -10.65
C PRO A 133 -11.74 3.75 -12.16
N GLY A 134 -12.70 4.53 -12.71
CA GLY A 134 -12.76 4.81 -14.14
C GLY A 134 -11.54 5.59 -14.67
N ALA A 135 -10.97 6.45 -13.84
CA ALA A 135 -9.82 7.29 -14.22
C ALA A 135 -8.48 6.51 -14.28
N ILE A 136 -8.40 5.33 -13.66
CA ILE A 136 -7.17 4.54 -13.58
C ILE A 136 -7.33 3.11 -14.11
N VAL A 137 -8.43 2.81 -14.79
CA VAL A 137 -8.74 1.46 -15.28
C VAL A 137 -7.63 0.91 -16.18
N ASP A 138 -7.07 1.73 -17.07
CA ASP A 138 -6.00 1.31 -17.98
C ASP A 138 -4.69 1.01 -17.25
N LEU A 139 -4.34 1.83 -16.25
CA LEU A 139 -3.17 1.58 -15.41
C LEU A 139 -3.32 0.28 -14.62
N ALA A 140 -4.47 0.06 -14.00
CA ALA A 140 -4.74 -1.15 -13.23
C ALA A 140 -4.73 -2.42 -14.12
N ALA A 141 -5.24 -2.32 -15.34
CA ALA A 141 -5.29 -3.42 -16.31
C ALA A 141 -3.90 -3.93 -16.69
N ASN A 142 -2.86 -3.07 -16.72
CA ASN A 142 -1.49 -3.49 -16.97
C ASN A 142 -0.92 -4.44 -15.90
N PHE A 143 -1.51 -4.42 -14.71
CA PHE A 143 -1.19 -5.34 -13.62
C PHE A 143 -2.21 -6.49 -13.49
N GLY A 144 -3.13 -6.63 -14.46
CA GLY A 144 -4.14 -7.68 -14.49
C GLY A 144 -5.39 -7.42 -13.65
N PHE A 145 -5.54 -6.21 -13.07
CA PHE A 145 -6.72 -5.86 -12.28
C PHE A 145 -7.82 -5.25 -13.17
N ARG A 146 -9.06 -5.68 -12.94
CA ARG A 146 -10.24 -5.13 -13.59
C ARG A 146 -11.10 -4.38 -12.59
N LEU A 147 -10.93 -3.07 -12.55
CA LEU A 147 -11.68 -2.17 -11.66
C LEU A 147 -13.09 -1.96 -12.17
N PHE A 148 -14.05 -1.85 -11.25
CA PHE A 148 -15.43 -1.46 -11.56
C PHE A 148 -15.66 0.00 -11.15
N ASN A 149 -16.04 0.82 -12.11
CA ASN A 149 -16.31 2.24 -11.87
C ASN A 149 -17.71 2.43 -11.29
N GLY A 150 -17.86 2.20 -10.00
CA GLY A 150 -19.13 2.21 -9.30
C GLY A 150 -18.97 2.30 -7.79
N PHE A 151 -20.00 1.89 -7.07
CA PHE A 151 -20.06 1.82 -5.62
C PHE A 151 -20.36 0.39 -5.19
N ALA A 152 -19.58 -0.17 -4.28
CA ALA A 152 -19.92 -1.41 -3.59
C ALA A 152 -20.73 -1.06 -2.35
N ILE A 153 -22.02 -1.33 -2.36
CA ILE A 153 -22.96 -0.93 -1.32
C ILE A 153 -23.52 -2.19 -0.65
N ARG A 154 -23.55 -2.21 0.66
CA ARG A 154 -24.19 -3.25 1.45
C ARG A 154 -25.66 -2.92 1.71
N ALA A 155 -26.52 -3.93 1.64
CA ALA A 155 -27.97 -3.74 1.73
C ALA A 155 -28.45 -3.25 3.09
N ASP A 156 -27.71 -3.52 4.16
CA ASP A 156 -28.08 -3.21 5.56
C ASP A 156 -27.55 -1.88 6.09
N VAL A 157 -27.03 -1.02 5.21
CA VAL A 157 -26.61 0.36 5.49
C VAL A 157 -25.91 0.53 6.85
N ALA A 158 -24.82 -0.19 7.07
CA ALA A 158 -23.91 0.14 8.16
C ALA A 158 -23.02 1.33 7.74
N ALA A 159 -22.65 2.18 8.69
CA ALA A 159 -21.74 3.29 8.44
C ALA A 159 -20.32 2.83 8.07
N GLU A 160 -19.97 1.60 8.41
CA GLU A 160 -18.64 1.01 8.27
C GLU A 160 -18.76 -0.41 7.71
N ASP A 161 -17.88 -0.74 6.77
CA ASP A 161 -17.73 -2.08 6.22
C ASP A 161 -16.62 -2.82 6.96
N VAL A 162 -16.98 -3.78 7.80
CA VAL A 162 -16.02 -4.53 8.61
C VAL A 162 -15.53 -5.77 7.86
N PHE A 163 -14.23 -5.89 7.73
CA PHE A 163 -13.55 -7.08 7.21
C PHE A 163 -12.83 -7.79 8.36
N ASP A 164 -13.12 -9.06 8.53
CA ASP A 164 -12.72 -9.85 9.71
C ASP A 164 -12.16 -11.22 9.27
N LEU A 165 -11.07 -11.66 9.92
CA LEU A 165 -10.40 -12.93 9.64
C LEU A 165 -11.29 -14.13 9.96
N ASP A 166 -12.00 -14.10 11.10
CA ASP A 166 -12.83 -15.22 11.55
C ASP A 166 -14.06 -15.37 10.65
N LEU A 167 -14.57 -14.25 10.11
CA LEU A 167 -15.66 -14.26 9.14
C LEU A 167 -15.18 -14.54 7.71
N GLY A 168 -13.88 -14.52 7.48
CA GLY A 168 -13.27 -14.78 6.18
C GLY A 168 -13.45 -13.66 5.15
N SER A 169 -13.97 -12.49 5.52
CA SER A 169 -14.00 -11.30 4.66
C SER A 169 -12.63 -10.61 4.58
N LEU A 170 -11.85 -10.60 5.67
CA LEU A 170 -10.40 -10.35 5.64
C LEU A 170 -9.69 -11.68 5.41
N ARG A 171 -8.67 -11.69 4.56
CA ARG A 171 -7.95 -12.93 4.21
C ARG A 171 -6.59 -13.03 4.91
N PRO A 172 -6.18 -14.25 5.29
CA PRO A 172 -4.85 -14.47 5.85
C PRO A 172 -3.75 -14.09 4.86
N HIS A 173 -2.79 -13.29 5.30
CA HIS A 173 -1.60 -12.92 4.56
C HIS A 173 -0.41 -12.86 5.52
N LYS A 174 0.64 -13.67 5.29
CA LYS A 174 1.75 -13.86 6.24
C LYS A 174 2.36 -12.54 6.75
N GLN A 175 2.52 -11.55 5.89
CA GLN A 175 3.22 -10.29 6.20
C GLN A 175 2.26 -9.13 6.52
N ILE A 176 0.95 -9.28 6.31
CA ILE A 176 -0.03 -8.19 6.49
C ILE A 176 -1.01 -8.49 7.62
N THR A 177 -1.56 -9.70 7.64
CA THR A 177 -2.53 -10.14 8.67
C THR A 177 -2.04 -11.33 9.50
N GLY A 178 -0.74 -11.66 9.43
CA GLY A 178 -0.18 -12.84 10.11
C GLY A 178 -0.26 -12.75 11.64
N ALA A 179 -0.58 -13.86 12.29
CA ALA A 179 -0.69 -13.95 13.74
C ALA A 179 0.66 -13.72 14.45
N ASP A 180 1.77 -14.05 13.79
CA ASP A 180 3.13 -13.90 14.33
C ASP A 180 3.68 -12.47 14.20
N LEU A 181 2.93 -11.54 13.64
CA LEU A 181 3.34 -10.14 13.53
C LEU A 181 3.31 -9.48 14.92
N LYS A 182 4.23 -8.53 15.15
CA LYS A 182 4.31 -7.78 16.41
C LYS A 182 2.98 -7.11 16.79
N THR A 183 2.22 -6.71 15.77
CA THR A 183 0.88 -6.15 15.90
C THR A 183 -0.04 -6.94 14.96
N PRO A 184 -0.65 -8.04 15.43
CA PRO A 184 -1.58 -8.82 14.61
C PRO A 184 -2.75 -7.99 14.14
N VAL A 185 -3.24 -8.30 12.93
CA VAL A 185 -4.42 -7.67 12.34
C VAL A 185 -5.50 -8.73 12.20
N THR A 186 -6.61 -8.52 12.84
CA THR A 186 -7.75 -9.45 12.83
C THR A 186 -9.01 -8.84 12.23
N GLN A 187 -9.15 -7.52 12.34
CA GLN A 187 -10.31 -6.78 11.86
C GLN A 187 -9.90 -5.39 11.37
N ILE A 188 -10.38 -5.03 10.20
CA ILE A 188 -10.25 -3.68 9.64
C ILE A 188 -11.61 -3.15 9.20
N ALA A 189 -11.72 -1.84 9.06
CA ALA A 189 -12.92 -1.18 8.55
C ALA A 189 -12.61 -0.38 7.29
N ALA A 190 -13.55 -0.42 6.34
CA ALA A 190 -13.68 0.43 5.17
C ALA A 190 -14.96 1.28 5.30
N PHE A 191 -15.17 2.30 4.48
CA PHE A 191 -16.24 3.27 4.72
C PHE A 191 -17.14 3.52 3.52
N THR A 192 -16.60 3.43 2.34
CA THR A 192 -17.33 3.45 1.07
C THR A 192 -16.30 3.11 0.01
N GLY A 193 -16.66 2.30 -0.95
CA GLY A 193 -15.67 1.95 -1.96
C GLY A 193 -16.31 1.37 -3.20
N SER A 194 -15.49 0.88 -4.09
CA SER A 194 -15.88 0.10 -5.23
C SER A 194 -15.41 -1.34 -5.07
N ALA A 195 -15.24 -2.02 -6.18
CA ALA A 195 -14.77 -3.39 -6.21
C ALA A 195 -13.94 -3.66 -7.47
N PHE A 196 -13.18 -4.75 -7.43
CA PHE A 196 -12.40 -5.20 -8.59
C PHE A 196 -12.26 -6.72 -8.65
N GLU A 197 -11.86 -7.22 -9.82
CA GLU A 197 -11.31 -8.56 -10.02
C GLU A 197 -9.79 -8.45 -10.13
N ALA A 198 -9.08 -9.44 -9.58
CA ALA A 198 -7.63 -9.50 -9.58
C ALA A 198 -7.13 -10.67 -10.44
N PRO A 199 -5.87 -10.63 -10.93
CA PRO A 199 -5.26 -11.78 -11.60
C PRO A 199 -5.16 -12.98 -10.63
N THR A 200 -5.11 -14.19 -11.18
CA THR A 200 -5.12 -15.44 -10.40
C THR A 200 -3.97 -15.54 -9.40
N GLU A 201 -2.82 -14.94 -9.72
CA GLU A 201 -1.61 -14.93 -8.90
C GLU A 201 -1.68 -13.90 -7.76
N ALA A 202 -2.65 -13.00 -7.78
CA ALA A 202 -2.82 -12.02 -6.71
C ALA A 202 -3.32 -12.69 -5.42
N GLN A 203 -2.91 -12.13 -4.29
CA GLN A 203 -3.38 -12.57 -2.97
C GLN A 203 -4.51 -11.64 -2.50
N PRO A 204 -5.75 -12.13 -2.40
CA PRO A 204 -6.86 -11.36 -1.86
C PRO A 204 -6.58 -10.95 -0.40
N LEU A 205 -6.96 -9.73 -0.05
CA LEU A 205 -6.96 -9.25 1.34
C LEU A 205 -8.37 -8.98 1.84
N MET A 206 -9.18 -8.26 1.06
CA MET A 206 -10.54 -7.87 1.41
C MET A 206 -11.51 -8.41 0.37
N VAL A 207 -12.46 -9.23 0.79
CA VAL A 207 -13.42 -9.92 -0.07
C VAL A 207 -14.84 -9.54 0.32
N LEU A 208 -15.59 -9.03 -0.64
CA LEU A 208 -16.99 -8.64 -0.45
C LEU A 208 -17.90 -9.86 -0.32
N GLY A 209 -18.85 -9.79 0.60
CA GLY A 209 -19.83 -10.84 0.90
C GLY A 209 -21.05 -10.79 -0.03
N LYS A 210 -21.98 -11.73 0.20
CA LYS A 210 -23.22 -11.90 -0.59
C LYS A 210 -24.22 -10.74 -0.44
N ASP A 211 -24.07 -9.94 0.59
CA ASP A 211 -24.88 -8.79 0.97
C ASP A 211 -24.45 -7.49 0.27
N TYR A 212 -23.39 -7.54 -0.53
CA TYR A 212 -22.93 -6.40 -1.32
C TYR A 212 -23.44 -6.42 -2.76
N GLU A 213 -23.89 -5.25 -3.20
CA GLU A 213 -24.22 -4.96 -4.60
C GLU A 213 -23.22 -3.93 -5.16
N LEU A 214 -22.83 -4.11 -6.40
CA LEU A 214 -22.07 -3.13 -7.17
C LEU A 214 -23.04 -2.28 -7.98
N TRP A 215 -23.13 -0.99 -7.66
CA TRP A 215 -23.98 0.00 -8.32
C TRP A 215 -23.14 0.80 -9.31
N LEU A 216 -23.53 0.72 -10.59
CA LEU A 216 -22.82 1.34 -11.72
C LEU A 216 -23.55 2.61 -12.14
N THR A 217 -23.40 3.66 -11.35
CA THR A 217 -24.02 4.96 -11.60
C THR A 217 -23.30 5.72 -12.71
N SER A 218 -23.99 6.65 -13.36
CA SER A 218 -23.43 7.58 -14.35
C SER A 218 -22.98 8.92 -13.75
N ARG A 219 -23.38 9.20 -12.50
CA ARG A 219 -22.98 10.37 -11.72
C ARG A 219 -22.83 9.95 -10.26
N ALA A 220 -21.78 10.44 -9.61
CA ALA A 220 -21.50 10.09 -8.23
C ALA A 220 -22.67 10.49 -7.31
N TRP A 221 -23.01 9.58 -6.38
CA TRP A 221 -24.05 9.74 -5.38
C TRP A 221 -25.48 9.86 -5.92
N GLU A 222 -25.70 9.69 -7.23
CA GLU A 222 -27.04 9.57 -7.82
C GLU A 222 -27.43 8.11 -8.01
N PHE A 223 -28.23 7.59 -7.08
CA PHE A 223 -28.74 6.22 -7.11
C PHE A 223 -30.23 6.25 -7.46
N ARG A 224 -30.59 5.73 -8.62
CA ARG A 224 -31.95 5.68 -9.16
C ARG A 224 -32.46 4.24 -9.19
N ALA A 225 -33.76 4.05 -9.35
CA ALA A 225 -34.36 2.74 -9.44
C ALA A 225 -33.83 1.93 -10.65
N ASP A 226 -33.49 2.62 -11.74
CA ASP A 226 -32.92 2.08 -12.97
C ASP A 226 -31.39 2.07 -13.02
N THR A 227 -30.69 2.51 -11.95
CA THR A 227 -29.22 2.40 -11.89
C THR A 227 -28.80 0.95 -12.04
N PRO A 228 -27.94 0.61 -13.04
CA PRO A 228 -27.48 -0.75 -13.23
C PRO A 228 -26.73 -1.26 -12.00
N ARG A 229 -27.05 -2.48 -11.58
CA ARG A 229 -26.41 -3.10 -10.41
C ARG A 229 -26.25 -4.59 -10.61
N ARG A 230 -25.30 -5.16 -9.92
CA ARG A 230 -25.00 -6.58 -9.90
C ARG A 230 -24.48 -7.01 -8.53
N SER A 231 -24.54 -8.30 -8.24
CA SER A 231 -23.90 -8.83 -7.03
C SER A 231 -22.39 -8.52 -7.05
N ALA A 232 -21.87 -8.06 -5.91
CA ALA A 232 -20.45 -7.89 -5.66
C ALA A 232 -19.86 -9.08 -4.87
N ASN A 233 -20.63 -10.13 -4.63
CA ASN A 233 -20.17 -11.31 -3.89
C ASN A 233 -18.90 -11.91 -4.53
N GLY A 234 -17.85 -12.03 -3.74
CA GLY A 234 -16.55 -12.57 -4.16
C GLY A 234 -15.65 -11.57 -4.89
N LEU A 235 -16.12 -10.36 -5.20
CA LEU A 235 -15.27 -9.28 -5.68
C LEU A 235 -14.39 -8.77 -4.55
N LEU A 236 -13.29 -8.09 -4.90
CA LEU A 236 -12.28 -7.64 -3.95
C LEU A 236 -12.36 -6.13 -3.73
N GLN A 237 -12.05 -5.70 -2.50
CA GLN A 237 -11.72 -4.31 -2.15
C GLN A 237 -10.24 -4.11 -1.80
N GLY A 238 -9.49 -5.19 -1.60
CA GLY A 238 -8.06 -5.14 -1.33
C GLY A 238 -7.36 -6.41 -1.81
N ALA A 239 -6.22 -6.26 -2.46
CA ALA A 239 -5.36 -7.37 -2.89
C ALA A 239 -3.91 -6.93 -3.06
N THR A 240 -3.00 -7.90 -2.98
CA THR A 240 -1.58 -7.74 -3.28
C THR A 240 -1.18 -8.63 -4.44
N HIS A 241 -0.22 -8.16 -5.25
CA HIS A 241 0.30 -8.89 -6.40
C HIS A 241 1.80 -8.65 -6.58
N SER A 242 2.56 -9.71 -6.82
CA SER A 242 3.95 -9.62 -7.26
C SER A 242 3.98 -9.52 -8.78
N HIS A 243 4.53 -8.44 -9.32
CA HIS A 243 4.60 -8.19 -10.76
C HIS A 243 6.05 -7.98 -11.21
N GLY A 244 6.58 -8.92 -11.98
CA GLY A 244 8.01 -8.94 -12.30
C GLY A 244 8.87 -9.03 -11.05
N LYS A 245 9.75 -8.05 -10.84
CA LYS A 245 10.58 -7.92 -9.62
C LYS A 245 9.96 -7.01 -8.56
N GLY A 246 8.85 -6.34 -8.88
CA GLY A 246 8.19 -5.37 -8.01
C GLY A 246 6.87 -5.88 -7.44
N ARG A 247 6.16 -4.98 -6.79
CA ARG A 247 4.94 -5.29 -6.05
C ARG A 247 3.85 -4.26 -6.31
N VAL A 248 2.63 -4.75 -6.38
CA VAL A 248 1.44 -3.89 -6.51
C VAL A 248 0.45 -4.26 -5.41
N ALA A 249 -0.01 -3.26 -4.66
CA ALA A 249 -1.17 -3.40 -3.79
C ALA A 249 -2.28 -2.53 -4.36
N VAL A 250 -3.47 -3.10 -4.51
CA VAL A 250 -4.65 -2.40 -5.04
C VAL A 250 -5.74 -2.40 -4.00
N PHE A 251 -6.32 -1.21 -3.77
CA PHE A 251 -7.46 -1.04 -2.88
C PHE A 251 -8.55 -0.20 -3.56
N ALA A 252 -9.78 -0.65 -3.40
CA ALA A 252 -10.97 0.05 -3.90
C ALA A 252 -11.67 0.84 -2.78
N GLU A 253 -10.88 1.35 -1.82
CA GLU A 253 -11.31 2.18 -0.71
C GLU A 253 -10.15 3.04 -0.22
N ALA A 254 -10.37 4.32 0.03
CA ALA A 254 -9.32 5.28 0.35
C ALA A 254 -9.35 5.78 1.80
N ALA A 255 -10.52 5.86 2.42
CA ALA A 255 -10.65 6.44 3.75
C ALA A 255 -10.02 5.57 4.85
N MET A 256 -9.92 4.26 4.63
CA MET A 256 -9.25 3.35 5.56
C MET A 256 -7.75 3.65 5.77
N PHE A 257 -7.15 4.45 4.89
CA PHE A 257 -5.73 4.85 4.93
C PHE A 257 -5.50 6.21 5.60
N THR A 258 -6.53 6.84 6.14
CA THR A 258 -6.40 8.17 6.74
C THR A 258 -7.29 8.34 7.98
N SER A 259 -7.29 9.54 8.56
CA SER A 259 -8.25 10.00 9.58
C SER A 259 -9.00 11.20 9.03
N GLN A 260 -10.31 11.12 9.02
CA GLN A 260 -11.18 12.22 8.62
C GLN A 260 -12.51 12.13 9.39
N SER A 261 -13.34 13.15 9.28
CA SER A 261 -14.69 13.17 9.85
C SER A 261 -15.71 13.39 8.76
N THR A 262 -16.95 13.01 9.01
CA THR A 262 -18.09 13.43 8.19
C THR A 262 -18.18 14.95 8.12
N PRO A 263 -18.84 15.54 7.10
CA PRO A 263 -18.94 17.00 6.96
C PRO A 263 -19.54 17.71 8.17
N ASP A 264 -20.41 17.05 8.94
CA ASP A 264 -20.98 17.56 10.19
C ASP A 264 -20.05 17.38 11.40
N GLY A 265 -18.89 16.73 11.24
CA GLY A 265 -17.92 16.48 12.29
C GLY A 265 -18.33 15.45 13.34
N GLN A 266 -19.45 14.77 13.16
CA GLN A 266 -20.01 13.89 14.20
C GLN A 266 -19.50 12.46 14.14
N THR A 267 -19.08 11.98 12.96
CA THR A 267 -18.62 10.61 12.77
C THR A 267 -17.16 10.61 12.33
N SER A 268 -16.32 9.87 13.05
CA SER A 268 -14.94 9.60 12.65
C SER A 268 -14.92 8.55 11.56
N ILE A 269 -14.10 8.79 10.53
CA ILE A 269 -13.89 7.92 9.39
C ILE A 269 -12.39 7.59 9.28
N GLY A 270 -12.05 6.38 8.88
CA GLY A 270 -10.65 5.95 8.75
C GLY A 270 -10.06 5.51 10.08
N PHE A 271 -8.83 5.90 10.38
CA PHE A 271 -8.07 5.39 11.54
C PHE A 271 -8.73 5.58 12.90
N ASP A 272 -9.58 6.58 13.03
CA ASP A 272 -10.18 6.97 14.32
C ASP A 272 -11.64 6.48 14.45
N ALA A 273 -12.12 5.73 13.48
CA ALA A 273 -13.43 5.10 13.55
C ALA A 273 -13.41 3.91 14.55
N PRO A 274 -14.50 3.69 15.31
CA PRO A 274 -14.55 2.64 16.34
C PRO A 274 -14.24 1.23 15.81
N ALA A 275 -14.70 0.90 14.60
CA ALA A 275 -14.46 -0.41 13.99
C ALA A 275 -13.06 -0.55 13.34
N ALA A 276 -12.29 0.54 13.20
CA ALA A 276 -11.00 0.57 12.51
C ALA A 276 -9.80 0.28 13.43
N ARG A 277 -9.99 -0.55 14.46
CA ARG A 277 -8.99 -0.79 15.52
C ARG A 277 -7.63 -1.24 14.98
N ASP A 278 -7.61 -2.05 13.92
CA ASP A 278 -6.37 -2.58 13.36
C ASP A 278 -5.94 -1.88 12.06
N ASN A 279 -6.68 -0.87 11.56
CA ASN A 279 -6.38 -0.20 10.28
C ASN A 279 -4.95 0.37 10.24
N ARG A 280 -4.50 1.05 11.31
CA ARG A 280 -3.13 1.62 11.36
C ARG A 280 -2.06 0.53 11.22
N ALA A 281 -2.23 -0.59 11.93
CA ALA A 281 -1.31 -1.73 11.84
C ALA A 281 -1.35 -2.36 10.44
N PHE A 282 -2.55 -2.58 9.90
CA PHE A 282 -2.75 -3.12 8.56
C PHE A 282 -2.04 -2.26 7.50
N VAL A 283 -2.23 -0.95 7.54
CA VAL A 283 -1.60 -0.01 6.60
C VAL A 283 -0.07 -0.07 6.71
N ILE A 284 0.49 -0.04 7.93
CA ILE A 284 1.95 -0.17 8.13
C ILE A 284 2.46 -1.50 7.55
N HIS A 285 1.72 -2.60 7.72
CA HIS A 285 2.12 -3.91 7.19
C HIS A 285 2.06 -3.94 5.66
N VAL A 286 1.06 -3.31 5.03
CA VAL A 286 1.01 -3.16 3.57
C VAL A 286 2.26 -2.41 3.07
N PHE A 287 2.63 -1.29 3.69
CA PHE A 287 3.83 -0.54 3.30
C PHE A 287 5.12 -1.32 3.54
N ARG A 288 5.23 -2.09 4.63
CA ARG A 288 6.37 -2.98 4.86
C ARG A 288 6.44 -4.09 3.83
N TRP A 289 5.30 -4.68 3.48
CA TRP A 289 5.24 -5.68 2.41
C TRP A 289 5.71 -5.09 1.08
N LEU A 290 5.31 -3.87 0.75
CA LEU A 290 5.75 -3.17 -0.48
C LEU A 290 7.27 -2.92 -0.50
N THR A 291 7.95 -2.79 0.65
CA THR A 291 9.40 -2.58 0.72
C THR A 291 10.21 -3.86 0.81
N ASP A 292 9.59 -5.01 1.03
CA ASP A 292 10.30 -6.26 1.19
C ASP A 292 10.74 -6.80 -0.19
N PRO A 293 12.04 -6.94 -0.46
CA PRO A 293 12.53 -7.35 -1.78
C PRO A 293 12.09 -8.78 -2.11
N ILE A 294 11.56 -8.97 -3.32
CA ILE A 294 11.06 -10.27 -3.81
C ILE A 294 12.16 -11.34 -3.84
N ASN A 295 13.43 -10.96 -3.92
CA ASN A 295 14.58 -11.87 -3.99
C ASN A 295 15.84 -11.29 -3.34
N ARG A 296 15.85 -11.14 -2.02
CA ARG A 296 17.12 -11.12 -1.28
C ARG A 296 17.26 -12.45 -0.52
N ARG A 297 17.48 -13.52 -1.27
CA ARG A 297 18.04 -14.77 -0.73
C ARG A 297 19.41 -14.99 -1.34
#